data_afccdf0f42119fed7b377af3805790ed
#
_entry.id   afccdf0f42119fed7b377af3805790ed
#
_cell.length_a   1.000
_cell.length_b   1.000
_cell.length_c   1.000
_cell.angle_alpha   90.00
_cell.angle_beta   90.00
_cell.angle_gamma   90.00
#
_symmetry.space_group_name_H-M   'P 1'
#
loop_
_entity.id
_entity.type
_entity.pdbx_description
1 polymer ?
#
loop_
_entity_poly.entity_id
_entity_poly.type
_entity_poly.pdbx_seq_one_letter_code
_entity_poly.pdbx_strand_id
1 'polypeptide(L)'
;MGRNLYCERVPLRALAECFGTPLYVYSQSTLERHYQSLDTALRSLDHLICYAVKANSNLAVLRTFANLGSGFDIVSHGELRRVLAAGGDPTKCVFAGVGKTEEEIKFALQKNIYCFNVESEPELERINRIAARLKQAAPVAIRVNPNVEAHTHAKITTGTYENKFGIAMDHVLAVYEKATRLRHIRVRGLQMHIGSQITSEKPFVNAVKRMLPLARVLKDRHHIEFFSVGGGIGIVYDPALESGRPQWWRSKQAKGVITADSYARALLPLLEPLGLRMVLEPGRFLVGNAGVLITRVQYIKQTANKRFVIVDAAMNDLIRPAFYDAYHEIVPLSYRPGSWFTADVVGPVCESGDYFAKQRRLPPVKEGDYLALMSAGAYGSVMASNYNSRAFPPEIMVRGRNSSVVRDRQPIDELWQHEHMAAWQND
;
A
#
# COMPACT_ATOMS: atom_id res chain seq x y z
N MET A 1 6.09 -13.85 28.77
CA MET A 1 6.28 -13.65 27.32
C MET A 1 7.62 -14.27 26.94
N GLY A 2 7.69 -15.04 25.83
CA GLY A 2 8.93 -15.63 25.33
C GLY A 2 9.94 -14.53 24.95
N ARG A 3 11.24 -14.86 25.03
CA ARG A 3 12.33 -13.92 24.73
C ARG A 3 12.54 -13.68 23.23
N ASN A 4 11.83 -14.41 22.35
CA ASN A 4 12.02 -14.38 20.89
C ASN A 4 10.79 -13.83 20.17
N LEU A 5 11.02 -13.14 19.05
CA LEU A 5 9.99 -12.65 18.15
C LEU A 5 9.64 -13.71 17.09
N TYR A 6 8.35 -13.88 16.84
CA TYR A 6 7.80 -14.86 15.90
C TYR A 6 6.96 -14.17 14.84
N CYS A 7 6.97 -14.72 13.62
CA CYS A 7 5.91 -14.53 12.65
C CYS A 7 5.03 -15.77 12.69
N GLU A 8 3.77 -15.62 13.11
CA GLU A 8 2.86 -16.73 13.39
C GLU A 8 3.46 -17.76 14.38
N ARG A 9 3.93 -18.92 13.89
CA ARG A 9 4.58 -19.95 14.72
C ARG A 9 6.04 -20.19 14.32
N VAL A 10 6.61 -19.35 13.44
CA VAL A 10 7.99 -19.45 12.97
C VAL A 10 8.86 -18.42 13.70
N PRO A 11 9.95 -18.81 14.37
CA PRO A 11 10.88 -17.86 14.96
C PRO A 11 11.55 -17.04 13.85
N LEU A 12 11.46 -15.70 13.94
CA LEU A 12 12.08 -14.82 12.93
C LEU A 12 13.60 -14.97 12.87
N ARG A 13 14.21 -15.29 14.00
CA ARG A 13 15.65 -15.55 14.07
C ARG A 13 16.06 -16.73 13.19
N ALA A 14 15.30 -17.82 13.19
CA ALA A 14 15.58 -18.99 12.35
C ALA A 14 15.51 -18.64 10.85
N LEU A 15 14.57 -17.77 10.44
CA LEU A 15 14.49 -17.28 9.07
C LEU A 15 15.70 -16.42 8.71
N ALA A 16 16.12 -15.52 9.61
CA ALA A 16 17.31 -14.68 9.40
C ALA A 16 18.60 -15.51 9.28
N GLU A 17 18.75 -16.55 10.08
CA GLU A 17 19.90 -17.47 10.03
C GLU A 17 19.89 -18.34 8.75
N CYS A 18 18.70 -18.74 8.28
CA CYS A 18 18.56 -19.59 7.08
C CYS A 18 18.73 -18.79 5.77
N PHE A 19 18.11 -17.61 5.66
CA PHE A 19 18.03 -16.86 4.40
C PHE A 19 18.94 -15.62 4.36
N GLY A 20 19.64 -15.32 5.46
CA GLY A 20 20.45 -14.11 5.61
C GLY A 20 19.61 -12.85 5.75
N THR A 21 20.29 -11.73 5.99
CA THR A 21 19.70 -10.39 6.09
C THR A 21 20.30 -9.44 5.05
N PRO A 22 19.64 -8.32 4.64
CA PRO A 22 18.26 -7.97 4.97
C PRO A 22 17.25 -9.00 4.46
N LEU A 23 16.05 -9.07 5.08
CA LEU A 23 15.03 -10.08 4.77
C LEU A 23 13.65 -9.53 5.04
N TYR A 24 12.73 -9.58 4.07
CA TYR A 24 11.31 -9.33 4.30
C TYR A 24 10.58 -10.60 4.72
N VAL A 25 9.70 -10.50 5.71
CA VAL A 25 8.84 -11.61 6.15
C VAL A 25 7.40 -11.14 6.24
N TYR A 26 6.49 -11.91 5.64
CA TYR A 26 5.04 -11.63 5.62
C TYR A 26 4.26 -12.74 6.32
N SER A 27 3.24 -12.36 7.11
CA SER A 27 2.27 -13.28 7.72
C SER A 27 1.06 -13.41 6.82
N GLN A 28 0.85 -14.59 6.24
CA GLN A 28 -0.35 -14.88 5.42
C GLN A 28 -1.62 -14.81 6.25
N SER A 29 -1.64 -15.36 7.47
CA SER A 29 -2.82 -15.32 8.34
C SER A 29 -3.21 -13.88 8.72
N THR A 30 -2.24 -12.97 8.81
CA THR A 30 -2.53 -11.55 9.06
C THR A 30 -3.13 -10.87 7.83
N LEU A 31 -2.64 -11.16 6.61
CA LEU A 31 -3.23 -10.68 5.36
C LEU A 31 -4.70 -11.13 5.25
N GLU A 32 -4.95 -12.43 5.44
CA GLU A 32 -6.28 -13.03 5.39
C GLU A 32 -7.22 -12.39 6.42
N ARG A 33 -6.77 -12.26 7.67
CA ARG A 33 -7.56 -11.66 8.76
C ARG A 33 -7.91 -10.19 8.47
N HIS A 34 -6.98 -9.39 7.97
CA HIS A 34 -7.25 -7.97 7.67
C HIS A 34 -8.31 -7.84 6.57
N TYR A 35 -8.20 -8.63 5.51
CA TYR A 35 -9.21 -8.67 4.44
C TYR A 35 -10.57 -9.09 4.98
N GLN A 36 -10.64 -10.22 5.66
CA GLN A 36 -11.88 -10.78 6.21
C GLN A 36 -12.53 -9.84 7.24
N SER A 37 -11.74 -9.14 8.05
CA SER A 37 -12.27 -8.16 9.00
C SER A 37 -12.98 -7.01 8.29
N LEU A 38 -12.42 -6.50 7.19
CA LEU A 38 -13.02 -5.44 6.41
C LEU A 38 -14.26 -5.92 5.65
N ASP A 39 -14.16 -7.06 5.01
CA ASP A 39 -15.26 -7.72 4.29
C ASP A 39 -16.45 -7.99 5.21
N THR A 40 -16.20 -8.58 6.38
CA THR A 40 -17.24 -8.87 7.38
C THR A 40 -17.89 -7.58 7.91
N ALA A 41 -17.12 -6.53 8.14
CA ALA A 41 -17.64 -5.27 8.64
C ALA A 41 -18.58 -4.56 7.64
N LEU A 42 -18.42 -4.83 6.34
CA LEU A 42 -19.21 -4.24 5.24
C LEU A 42 -20.32 -5.14 4.73
N ARG A 43 -20.55 -6.31 5.32
CA ARG A 43 -21.46 -7.35 4.82
C ARG A 43 -22.91 -6.94 4.60
N SER A 44 -23.38 -5.86 5.24
CA SER A 44 -24.75 -5.35 5.06
C SER A 44 -24.94 -4.60 3.74
N LEU A 45 -23.87 -4.22 3.06
CA LEU A 45 -23.87 -3.48 1.81
C LEU A 45 -23.23 -4.31 0.70
N ASP A 46 -23.80 -4.30 -0.51
CA ASP A 46 -23.11 -4.83 -1.69
C ASP A 46 -21.80 -4.07 -1.89
N HIS A 47 -20.67 -4.78 -1.79
CA HIS A 47 -19.36 -4.15 -1.84
C HIS A 47 -18.33 -4.97 -2.61
N LEU A 48 -17.28 -4.31 -3.06
CA LEU A 48 -16.10 -4.90 -3.70
C LEU A 48 -14.85 -4.29 -3.09
N ILE A 49 -14.02 -5.12 -2.47
CA ILE A 49 -12.70 -4.72 -1.98
C ILE A 49 -11.69 -4.95 -3.09
N CYS A 50 -11.11 -3.87 -3.63
CA CYS A 50 -10.05 -3.88 -4.63
C CYS A 50 -8.70 -3.62 -3.93
N TYR A 51 -7.92 -4.65 -3.69
CA TYR A 51 -6.61 -4.50 -3.06
C TYR A 51 -5.70 -3.62 -3.91
N ALA A 52 -5.14 -2.54 -3.33
CA ALA A 52 -4.22 -1.64 -4.03
C ALA A 52 -2.83 -2.26 -4.18
N VAL A 53 -2.52 -2.74 -5.38
CA VAL A 53 -1.30 -3.49 -5.74
C VAL A 53 -0.03 -2.73 -5.40
N LYS A 54 -0.05 -1.40 -5.57
CA LYS A 54 1.06 -0.48 -5.24
C LYS A 54 1.55 -0.57 -3.80
N ALA A 55 0.74 -1.10 -2.87
CA ALA A 55 1.16 -1.26 -1.48
C ALA A 55 2.14 -2.43 -1.28
N ASN A 56 1.90 -3.55 -1.96
CA ASN A 56 2.80 -4.71 -2.05
C ASN A 56 2.40 -5.56 -3.25
N SER A 57 3.25 -5.64 -4.26
CA SER A 57 2.98 -6.32 -5.53
C SER A 57 3.56 -7.74 -5.62
N ASN A 58 4.03 -8.31 -4.52
CA ASN A 58 4.53 -9.69 -4.48
C ASN A 58 3.44 -10.68 -4.91
N LEU A 59 3.76 -11.62 -5.80
CA LEU A 59 2.77 -12.55 -6.37
C LEU A 59 2.06 -13.40 -5.32
N ALA A 60 2.75 -13.80 -4.24
CA ALA A 60 2.13 -14.57 -3.16
C ALA A 60 1.15 -13.73 -2.33
N VAL A 61 1.43 -12.44 -2.14
CA VAL A 61 0.49 -11.49 -1.52
C VAL A 61 -0.74 -11.32 -2.41
N LEU A 62 -0.55 -11.11 -3.72
CA LEU A 62 -1.66 -11.00 -4.68
C LEU A 62 -2.49 -12.29 -4.73
N ARG A 63 -1.83 -13.46 -4.77
CA ARG A 63 -2.51 -14.77 -4.74
C ARG A 63 -3.34 -14.95 -3.47
N THR A 64 -2.86 -14.49 -2.32
CA THR A 64 -3.62 -14.55 -1.06
C THR A 64 -4.94 -13.79 -1.19
N PHE A 65 -4.90 -12.56 -1.71
CA PHE A 65 -6.12 -11.78 -1.93
C PHE A 65 -7.01 -12.31 -3.06
N ALA A 66 -6.42 -12.81 -4.15
CA ALA A 66 -7.18 -13.45 -5.23
C ALA A 66 -8.00 -14.64 -4.71
N ASN A 67 -7.40 -15.48 -3.86
CA ASN A 67 -8.08 -16.62 -3.24
C ASN A 67 -9.21 -16.20 -2.28
N LEU A 68 -9.17 -14.99 -1.74
CA LEU A 68 -10.25 -14.42 -0.92
C LEU A 68 -11.35 -13.73 -1.77
N GLY A 69 -11.23 -13.75 -3.10
CA GLY A 69 -12.20 -13.14 -4.00
C GLY A 69 -12.05 -11.63 -4.20
N SER A 70 -10.93 -11.04 -3.73
CA SER A 70 -10.62 -9.62 -3.90
C SER A 70 -10.60 -9.19 -5.37
N GLY A 71 -11.06 -7.95 -5.63
CA GLY A 71 -10.64 -7.17 -6.78
C GLY A 71 -9.25 -6.55 -6.54
N PHE A 72 -8.78 -5.76 -7.52
CA PHE A 72 -7.47 -5.10 -7.42
C PHE A 72 -7.55 -3.67 -7.94
N ASP A 73 -6.92 -2.73 -7.22
CA ASP A 73 -6.66 -1.37 -7.68
C ASP A 73 -5.23 -1.34 -8.24
N ILE A 74 -5.14 -1.08 -9.55
CA ILE A 74 -3.90 -1.06 -10.31
C ILE A 74 -3.60 0.35 -10.85
N VAL A 75 -2.31 0.64 -11.07
CA VAL A 75 -1.86 1.94 -11.60
C VAL A 75 -0.94 1.80 -12.82
N SER A 76 -0.73 0.57 -13.33
CA SER A 76 0.04 0.28 -14.54
C SER A 76 -0.35 -1.07 -15.14
N HIS A 77 0.01 -1.29 -16.43
CA HIS A 77 -0.18 -2.62 -17.01
C HIS A 77 0.75 -3.68 -16.39
N GLY A 78 1.88 -3.26 -15.83
CA GLY A 78 2.78 -4.14 -15.08
C GLY A 78 2.10 -4.72 -13.84
N GLU A 79 1.35 -3.89 -13.10
CA GLU A 79 0.54 -4.36 -11.97
C GLU A 79 -0.59 -5.29 -12.44
N LEU A 80 -1.28 -4.97 -13.55
CA LEU A 80 -2.29 -5.87 -14.11
C LEU A 80 -1.71 -7.24 -14.49
N ARG A 81 -0.53 -7.27 -15.11
CA ARG A 81 0.16 -8.53 -15.43
C ARG A 81 0.50 -9.34 -14.18
N ARG A 82 0.92 -8.68 -13.08
CA ARG A 82 1.14 -9.34 -11.79
C ARG A 82 -0.14 -9.93 -11.22
N VAL A 83 -1.24 -9.19 -11.29
CA VAL A 83 -2.57 -9.68 -10.85
C VAL A 83 -2.95 -10.94 -11.64
N LEU A 84 -2.82 -10.93 -12.97
CA LEU A 84 -3.11 -12.08 -13.81
C LEU A 84 -2.19 -13.28 -13.50
N ALA A 85 -0.89 -13.05 -13.32
CA ALA A 85 0.07 -14.08 -12.95
C ALA A 85 -0.23 -14.69 -11.56
N ALA A 86 -0.77 -13.88 -10.64
CA ALA A 86 -1.25 -14.33 -9.35
C ALA A 86 -2.62 -15.02 -9.40
N GLY A 87 -3.29 -15.11 -10.57
CA GLY A 87 -4.62 -15.69 -10.74
C GLY A 87 -5.75 -14.82 -10.23
N GLY A 88 -5.53 -13.50 -10.18
CA GLY A 88 -6.58 -12.53 -9.89
C GLY A 88 -7.53 -12.36 -11.07
N ASP A 89 -8.77 -12.01 -10.78
CA ASP A 89 -9.83 -11.79 -11.75
C ASP A 89 -9.75 -10.36 -12.32
N PRO A 90 -9.41 -10.18 -13.61
CA PRO A 90 -9.33 -8.84 -14.20
C PRO A 90 -10.67 -8.12 -14.22
N THR A 91 -11.79 -8.84 -14.28
CA THR A 91 -13.13 -8.24 -14.27
C THR A 91 -13.50 -7.57 -12.95
N LYS A 92 -12.65 -7.72 -11.92
CA LYS A 92 -12.71 -7.04 -10.62
C LYS A 92 -11.59 -6.00 -10.45
N CYS A 93 -10.83 -5.67 -11.51
CA CYS A 93 -9.74 -4.70 -11.44
C CYS A 93 -10.23 -3.31 -11.77
N VAL A 94 -9.91 -2.32 -10.93
CA VAL A 94 -10.05 -0.88 -11.21
C VAL A 94 -8.69 -0.30 -11.58
N PHE A 95 -8.63 0.55 -12.61
CA PHE A 95 -7.39 1.13 -13.10
C PHE A 95 -7.36 2.63 -12.80
N ALA A 96 -6.58 3.00 -11.77
CA ALA A 96 -6.34 4.38 -11.35
C ALA A 96 -5.06 4.97 -11.96
N GLY A 97 -4.75 6.24 -11.63
CA GLY A 97 -3.52 6.92 -12.08
C GLY A 97 -3.73 7.90 -13.22
N VAL A 98 -3.00 9.01 -13.16
CA VAL A 98 -3.17 10.20 -14.03
C VAL A 98 -2.48 10.11 -15.38
N GLY A 99 -1.69 9.08 -15.63
CA GLY A 99 -0.80 9.00 -16.80
C GLY A 99 -0.94 7.72 -17.62
N LYS A 100 -2.15 7.14 -17.71
CA LYS A 100 -2.37 5.90 -18.49
C LYS A 100 -1.97 6.08 -19.95
N THR A 101 -1.09 5.23 -20.42
CA THR A 101 -0.63 5.21 -21.81
C THR A 101 -1.64 4.51 -22.72
N GLU A 102 -1.47 4.66 -24.05
CA GLU A 102 -2.32 4.00 -25.04
C GLU A 102 -2.22 2.47 -24.94
N GLU A 103 -1.02 1.95 -24.73
CA GLU A 103 -0.77 0.50 -24.57
C GLU A 103 -1.42 -0.06 -23.30
N GLU A 104 -1.34 0.67 -22.19
CA GLU A 104 -1.96 0.27 -20.93
C GLU A 104 -3.48 0.23 -21.03
N ILE A 105 -4.09 1.26 -21.65
CA ILE A 105 -5.54 1.31 -21.88
C ILE A 105 -5.96 0.14 -22.80
N LYS A 106 -5.25 -0.09 -23.90
CA LYS A 106 -5.51 -1.19 -24.83
C LYS A 106 -5.44 -2.54 -24.12
N PHE A 107 -4.36 -2.79 -23.36
CA PHE A 107 -4.19 -4.04 -22.64
C PHE A 107 -5.29 -4.26 -21.61
N ALA A 108 -5.66 -3.24 -20.85
CA ALA A 108 -6.73 -3.32 -19.84
C ALA A 108 -8.10 -3.60 -20.48
N LEU A 109 -8.43 -2.95 -21.61
CA LEU A 109 -9.65 -3.23 -22.37
C LEU A 109 -9.69 -4.67 -22.87
N GLN A 110 -8.59 -5.20 -23.40
CA GLN A 110 -8.49 -6.58 -23.85
C GLN A 110 -8.66 -7.61 -22.72
N LYS A 111 -8.38 -7.21 -21.47
CA LYS A 111 -8.59 -8.03 -20.27
C LYS A 111 -9.94 -7.82 -19.61
N ASN A 112 -10.81 -6.97 -20.16
CA ASN A 112 -12.14 -6.68 -19.66
C ASN A 112 -12.14 -6.28 -18.18
N ILE A 113 -11.30 -5.29 -17.81
CA ILE A 113 -11.24 -4.80 -16.42
C ILE A 113 -12.58 -4.25 -15.95
N TYR A 114 -12.76 -4.17 -14.63
CA TYR A 114 -13.98 -3.65 -14.01
C TYR A 114 -14.29 -2.21 -14.45
N CYS A 115 -13.30 -1.30 -14.32
CA CYS A 115 -13.40 0.06 -14.86
C CYS A 115 -12.05 0.80 -14.84
N PHE A 116 -11.98 1.86 -15.64
CA PHE A 116 -10.96 2.91 -15.52
C PHE A 116 -11.46 3.99 -14.56
N ASN A 117 -10.66 4.34 -13.55
CA ASN A 117 -10.85 5.56 -12.77
C ASN A 117 -10.21 6.72 -13.54
N VAL A 118 -11.05 7.51 -14.20
CA VAL A 118 -10.64 8.60 -15.10
C VAL A 118 -10.34 9.86 -14.29
N GLU A 119 -9.20 10.47 -14.55
CA GLU A 119 -8.68 11.59 -13.76
C GLU A 119 -8.72 12.94 -14.52
N SER A 120 -9.00 12.91 -15.85
CA SER A 120 -9.08 14.11 -16.69
C SER A 120 -9.89 13.89 -17.95
N GLU A 121 -10.38 15.00 -18.55
CA GLU A 121 -11.10 14.92 -19.82
C GLU A 121 -10.23 14.43 -21.00
N PRO A 122 -8.97 14.87 -21.16
CA PRO A 122 -8.10 14.33 -22.21
C PRO A 122 -7.87 12.82 -22.10
N GLU A 123 -7.83 12.29 -20.87
CA GLU A 123 -7.77 10.85 -20.63
C GLU A 123 -9.04 10.15 -21.08
N LEU A 124 -10.20 10.68 -20.74
CA LEU A 124 -11.51 10.16 -21.16
C LEU A 124 -11.61 10.08 -22.70
N GLU A 125 -11.19 11.12 -23.40
CA GLU A 125 -11.17 11.14 -24.88
C GLU A 125 -10.20 10.11 -25.45
N ARG A 126 -9.04 9.95 -24.86
CA ARG A 126 -8.06 8.92 -25.23
C ARG A 126 -8.65 7.53 -25.08
N ILE A 127 -9.27 7.23 -23.93
CA ILE A 127 -9.93 5.94 -23.69
C ILE A 127 -11.00 5.68 -24.76
N ASN A 128 -11.85 6.69 -25.06
CA ASN A 128 -12.89 6.57 -26.10
C ASN A 128 -12.29 6.21 -27.48
N ARG A 129 -11.22 6.90 -27.90
CA ARG A 129 -10.55 6.63 -29.18
C ARG A 129 -9.99 5.21 -29.28
N ILE A 130 -9.38 4.73 -28.19
CA ILE A 130 -8.80 3.38 -28.14
C ILE A 130 -9.91 2.33 -28.12
N ALA A 131 -10.96 2.53 -27.34
CA ALA A 131 -12.12 1.66 -27.29
C ALA A 131 -12.82 1.57 -28.65
N ALA A 132 -12.92 2.70 -29.38
CA ALA A 132 -13.44 2.73 -30.76
C ALA A 132 -12.63 1.84 -31.71
N ARG A 133 -11.29 1.92 -31.67
CA ARG A 133 -10.41 1.06 -32.49
C ARG A 133 -10.58 -0.43 -32.18
N LEU A 134 -10.89 -0.75 -30.92
CA LEU A 134 -11.13 -2.12 -30.47
C LEU A 134 -12.59 -2.56 -30.64
N LYS A 135 -13.49 -1.67 -31.12
CA LYS A 135 -14.94 -1.90 -31.24
C LYS A 135 -15.58 -2.35 -29.92
N GLN A 136 -15.13 -1.76 -28.80
CA GLN A 136 -15.61 -2.04 -27.45
C GLN A 136 -16.19 -0.78 -26.81
N ALA A 137 -16.89 -0.94 -25.69
CA ALA A 137 -17.28 0.15 -24.81
C ALA A 137 -16.42 0.07 -23.54
N ALA A 138 -15.64 1.12 -23.27
CA ALA A 138 -14.77 1.19 -22.09
C ALA A 138 -15.59 1.51 -20.84
N PRO A 139 -15.55 0.67 -19.80
CA PRO A 139 -16.17 0.97 -18.52
C PRO A 139 -15.36 2.04 -17.77
N VAL A 140 -16.00 3.13 -17.35
CA VAL A 140 -15.35 4.24 -16.66
C VAL A 140 -16.08 4.64 -15.38
N ALA A 141 -15.32 5.06 -14.40
CA ALA A 141 -15.74 5.87 -13.26
C ALA A 141 -14.94 7.18 -13.29
N ILE A 142 -15.56 8.29 -12.98
CA ILE A 142 -14.84 9.56 -12.91
C ILE A 142 -14.37 9.78 -11.49
N ARG A 143 -13.06 10.02 -11.33
CA ARG A 143 -12.48 10.38 -10.05
C ARG A 143 -12.73 11.85 -9.77
N VAL A 144 -13.41 12.09 -8.67
CA VAL A 144 -13.76 13.44 -8.21
C VAL A 144 -12.93 13.79 -6.99
N ASN A 145 -12.39 15.01 -7.00
CA ASN A 145 -11.71 15.56 -5.85
C ASN A 145 -12.72 16.25 -4.93
N PRO A 146 -13.01 15.71 -3.74
CA PRO A 146 -14.01 16.28 -2.85
C PRO A 146 -13.53 17.53 -2.11
N ASN A 147 -12.28 17.96 -2.31
CA ASN A 147 -11.65 19.08 -1.60
C ASN A 147 -11.82 19.01 -0.08
N VAL A 148 -11.39 17.90 0.51
CA VAL A 148 -11.42 17.63 1.94
C VAL A 148 -10.00 17.44 2.45
N GLU A 149 -9.61 18.18 3.48
CA GLU A 149 -8.34 17.99 4.16
C GLU A 149 -8.36 16.69 4.98
N ALA A 150 -7.42 15.82 4.66
CA ALA A 150 -7.23 14.56 5.38
C ALA A 150 -6.24 14.64 6.55
N HIS A 151 -5.62 15.82 6.78
CA HIS A 151 -4.59 16.07 7.81
C HIS A 151 -3.46 15.00 7.79
N THR A 152 -3.01 14.64 6.60
CA THR A 152 -1.93 13.67 6.39
C THR A 152 -0.66 14.36 5.94
N HIS A 153 0.47 13.62 5.88
CA HIS A 153 1.74 14.17 5.39
C HIS A 153 1.56 14.78 3.98
N ALA A 154 2.14 15.97 3.72
CA ALA A 154 1.95 16.72 2.48
C ALA A 154 2.17 15.89 1.19
N LYS A 155 3.16 14.99 1.19
CA LYS A 155 3.49 14.12 0.04
C LYS A 155 2.46 13.01 -0.23
N ILE A 156 1.48 12.75 0.66
CA ILE A 156 0.48 11.68 0.54
C ILE A 156 -0.97 12.18 0.61
N THR A 157 -1.17 13.50 0.67
CA THR A 157 -2.50 14.14 0.56
C THR A 157 -2.89 14.22 -0.90
N THR A 158 -4.12 13.79 -1.26
CA THR A 158 -4.61 13.76 -2.65
C THR A 158 -5.99 14.40 -2.82
N GLY A 159 -6.60 14.87 -1.74
CA GLY A 159 -7.98 15.34 -1.70
C GLY A 159 -8.17 16.87 -1.82
N THR A 160 -7.13 17.64 -2.12
CA THR A 160 -7.18 19.10 -2.25
C THR A 160 -7.02 19.58 -3.70
N TYR A 161 -7.48 20.76 -4.04
CA TYR A 161 -7.45 21.31 -5.42
C TYR A 161 -6.04 21.53 -5.99
N GLU A 162 -5.02 21.60 -5.16
CA GLU A 162 -3.63 21.79 -5.60
C GLU A 162 -2.96 20.48 -6.09
N ASN A 163 -3.69 19.37 -6.04
CA ASN A 163 -3.15 18.06 -6.43
C ASN A 163 -3.49 17.72 -7.89
N LYS A 164 -2.59 16.97 -8.53
CA LYS A 164 -2.74 16.49 -9.91
C LYS A 164 -3.89 15.47 -10.10
N PHE A 165 -4.62 15.11 -9.05
CA PHE A 165 -5.56 14.00 -9.04
C PHE A 165 -7.00 14.45 -9.12
N GLY A 166 -7.78 13.76 -9.99
CA GLY A 166 -9.23 13.86 -10.07
C GLY A 166 -9.74 15.17 -10.69
N ILE A 167 -11.03 15.18 -10.95
CA ILE A 167 -11.78 16.31 -11.50
C ILE A 167 -12.41 17.10 -10.37
N ALA A 168 -12.38 18.42 -10.46
CA ALA A 168 -12.98 19.30 -9.46
C ALA A 168 -14.52 19.16 -9.43
N MET A 169 -15.12 19.33 -8.24
CA MET A 169 -16.55 19.12 -8.00
C MET A 169 -17.46 19.98 -8.89
N ASP A 170 -17.05 21.20 -9.20
CA ASP A 170 -17.79 22.17 -10.03
C ASP A 170 -17.81 21.80 -11.52
N HIS A 171 -16.82 21.06 -12.01
CA HIS A 171 -16.72 20.63 -13.41
C HIS A 171 -17.25 19.21 -13.65
N VAL A 172 -17.47 18.42 -12.60
CA VAL A 172 -17.71 16.99 -12.74
C VAL A 172 -18.99 16.65 -13.51
N LEU A 173 -20.08 17.39 -13.33
CA LEU A 173 -21.34 17.13 -14.06
C LEU A 173 -21.17 17.32 -15.57
N ALA A 174 -20.46 18.36 -15.99
CA ALA A 174 -20.17 18.59 -17.42
C ALA A 174 -19.34 17.45 -18.01
N VAL A 175 -18.40 16.89 -17.24
CA VAL A 175 -17.59 15.74 -17.67
C VAL A 175 -18.45 14.47 -17.77
N TYR A 176 -19.41 14.24 -16.87
CA TYR A 176 -20.36 13.11 -17.00
C TYR A 176 -21.26 13.27 -18.22
N GLU A 177 -21.79 14.47 -18.47
CA GLU A 177 -22.58 14.74 -19.67
C GLU A 177 -21.76 14.52 -20.95
N LYS A 178 -20.50 14.93 -20.96
CA LYS A 178 -19.59 14.64 -22.06
C LYS A 178 -19.34 13.14 -22.21
N ALA A 179 -19.07 12.44 -21.12
CA ALA A 179 -18.81 10.99 -21.11
C ALA A 179 -19.96 10.19 -21.70
N THR A 180 -21.21 10.55 -21.39
CA THR A 180 -22.40 9.86 -21.92
C THR A 180 -22.66 10.09 -23.40
N ARG A 181 -22.12 11.18 -23.99
CA ARG A 181 -22.17 11.44 -25.45
C ARG A 181 -21.08 10.67 -26.22
N LEU A 182 -20.06 10.17 -25.53
CA LEU A 182 -18.97 9.41 -26.17
C LEU A 182 -19.40 7.97 -26.44
N ARG A 183 -19.52 7.61 -27.72
CA ARG A 183 -20.11 6.33 -28.18
C ARG A 183 -19.44 5.08 -27.64
N HIS A 184 -18.14 5.15 -27.31
CA HIS A 184 -17.36 4.01 -26.85
C HIS A 184 -17.00 4.12 -25.36
N ILE A 185 -17.73 4.91 -24.60
CA ILE A 185 -17.63 5.03 -23.14
C ILE A 185 -18.91 4.47 -22.51
N ARG A 186 -18.75 3.64 -21.49
CA ARG A 186 -19.82 3.21 -20.60
C ARG A 186 -19.54 3.78 -19.21
N VAL A 187 -20.28 4.79 -18.84
CA VAL A 187 -20.22 5.34 -17.48
C VAL A 187 -20.79 4.31 -16.51
N ARG A 188 -20.00 3.91 -15.49
CA ARG A 188 -20.41 2.90 -14.50
C ARG A 188 -20.44 3.42 -13.08
N GLY A 189 -19.61 4.38 -12.75
CA GLY A 189 -19.46 4.73 -11.35
C GLY A 189 -18.87 6.10 -11.08
N LEU A 190 -18.80 6.39 -9.81
CA LEU A 190 -18.18 7.56 -9.21
C LEU A 190 -17.03 7.08 -8.31
N GLN A 191 -15.88 7.78 -8.33
CA GLN A 191 -14.75 7.45 -7.49
C GLN A 191 -14.21 8.69 -6.79
N MET A 192 -13.76 8.53 -5.54
CA MET A 192 -12.95 9.52 -4.83
C MET A 192 -11.78 8.86 -4.11
N HIS A 193 -10.73 9.64 -3.84
CA HIS A 193 -9.64 9.22 -2.95
C HIS A 193 -9.06 10.45 -2.27
N ILE A 194 -9.06 10.50 -0.94
CA ILE A 194 -8.77 11.71 -0.17
C ILE A 194 -7.37 11.77 0.43
N GLY A 195 -6.62 10.68 0.36
CA GLY A 195 -5.26 10.63 0.91
C GLY A 195 -4.87 9.25 1.42
N SER A 196 -3.74 9.17 2.09
CA SER A 196 -3.18 7.92 2.64
C SER A 196 -2.82 8.10 4.11
N GLN A 197 -2.81 7.01 4.89
CA GLN A 197 -2.51 7.00 6.31
C GLN A 197 -3.50 7.85 7.14
N ILE A 198 -4.79 7.73 6.85
CA ILE A 198 -5.86 8.40 7.59
C ILE A 198 -6.26 7.50 8.77
N THR A 199 -6.05 7.96 9.98
CA THR A 199 -6.19 7.16 11.20
C THR A 199 -7.49 7.41 11.97
N SER A 200 -8.39 8.25 11.44
CA SER A 200 -9.72 8.51 12.02
C SER A 200 -10.81 8.49 10.96
N GLU A 201 -12.06 8.25 11.36
CA GLU A 201 -13.20 8.14 10.45
C GLU A 201 -13.67 9.49 9.91
N LYS A 202 -13.44 10.57 10.65
CA LYS A 202 -14.00 11.91 10.35
C LYS A 202 -13.70 12.41 8.93
N PRO A 203 -12.47 12.33 8.39
CA PRO A 203 -12.19 12.74 7.02
C PRO A 203 -13.00 11.96 5.97
N PHE A 204 -13.15 10.63 6.18
CA PHE A 204 -13.95 9.79 5.27
C PHE A 204 -15.43 10.16 5.32
N VAL A 205 -15.99 10.34 6.53
CA VAL A 205 -17.37 10.77 6.71
C VAL A 205 -17.63 12.12 6.03
N ASN A 206 -16.73 13.08 6.22
CA ASN A 206 -16.85 14.41 5.60
C ASN A 206 -16.80 14.31 4.06
N ALA A 207 -15.88 13.54 3.51
CA ALA A 207 -15.77 13.34 2.08
C ALA A 207 -17.02 12.66 1.50
N VAL A 208 -17.48 11.58 2.12
CA VAL A 208 -18.72 10.90 1.70
C VAL A 208 -19.90 11.87 1.75
N LYS A 209 -20.12 12.57 2.86
CA LYS A 209 -21.23 13.56 2.98
C LYS A 209 -21.19 14.60 1.88
N ARG A 210 -20.00 15.09 1.50
CA ARG A 210 -19.84 16.07 0.42
C ARG A 210 -20.17 15.48 -0.95
N MET A 211 -19.90 14.17 -1.14
CA MET A 211 -20.16 13.47 -2.41
C MET A 211 -21.61 12.97 -2.56
N LEU A 212 -22.38 12.82 -1.46
CA LEU A 212 -23.73 12.25 -1.49
C LEU A 212 -24.69 12.97 -2.46
N PRO A 213 -24.76 14.33 -2.50
CA PRO A 213 -25.65 15.02 -3.44
C PRO A 213 -25.30 14.69 -4.89
N LEU A 214 -24.01 14.70 -5.22
CA LEU A 214 -23.53 14.35 -6.56
C LEU A 214 -23.85 12.88 -6.89
N ALA A 215 -23.58 11.96 -5.98
CA ALA A 215 -23.85 10.53 -6.19
C ALA A 215 -25.33 10.25 -6.49
N ARG A 216 -26.25 10.95 -5.82
CA ARG A 216 -27.70 10.86 -6.09
C ARG A 216 -28.04 11.35 -7.49
N VAL A 217 -27.57 12.55 -7.84
CA VAL A 217 -27.78 13.12 -9.19
C VAL A 217 -27.24 12.19 -10.27
N LEU A 218 -26.05 11.61 -10.08
CA LEU A 218 -25.44 10.70 -11.04
C LEU A 218 -26.18 9.37 -11.12
N LYS A 219 -26.67 8.85 -10.01
CA LYS A 219 -27.53 7.64 -10.00
C LYS A 219 -28.80 7.87 -10.82
N ASP A 220 -29.49 8.98 -10.57
CA ASP A 220 -30.78 9.27 -11.20
C ASP A 220 -30.64 9.61 -12.70
N ARG A 221 -29.62 10.39 -13.08
CA ARG A 221 -29.44 10.86 -14.46
C ARG A 221 -28.60 9.95 -15.34
N HIS A 222 -27.58 9.31 -14.77
CA HIS A 222 -26.56 8.55 -15.52
C HIS A 222 -26.53 7.06 -15.15
N HIS A 223 -27.43 6.63 -14.24
CA HIS A 223 -27.60 5.22 -13.83
C HIS A 223 -26.27 4.58 -13.40
N ILE A 224 -25.43 5.29 -12.64
CA ILE A 224 -24.19 4.72 -12.12
C ILE A 224 -24.47 3.51 -11.24
N GLU A 225 -23.62 2.50 -11.33
CA GLU A 225 -23.77 1.20 -10.66
C GLU A 225 -23.08 1.17 -9.30
N PHE A 226 -22.01 1.96 -9.13
CA PHE A 226 -21.19 1.93 -7.92
C PHE A 226 -20.64 3.30 -7.53
N PHE A 227 -20.28 3.40 -6.24
CA PHE A 227 -19.49 4.50 -5.70
C PHE A 227 -18.23 3.96 -5.03
N SER A 228 -17.05 4.28 -5.58
CA SER A 228 -15.78 3.98 -4.93
C SER A 228 -15.40 5.08 -3.95
N VAL A 229 -15.24 4.71 -2.70
CA VAL A 229 -14.75 5.61 -1.64
C VAL A 229 -13.22 5.64 -1.57
N GLY A 230 -12.55 4.93 -2.48
CA GLY A 230 -11.10 4.84 -2.56
C GLY A 230 -10.47 4.03 -1.44
N GLY A 231 -9.20 4.29 -1.21
CA GLY A 231 -8.42 3.72 -0.11
C GLY A 231 -8.11 4.76 0.97
N GLY A 232 -6.95 4.63 1.56
CA GLY A 232 -6.42 5.63 2.48
C GLY A 232 -6.50 5.25 3.96
N ILE A 233 -7.20 4.17 4.32
CA ILE A 233 -7.27 3.69 5.71
C ILE A 233 -5.85 3.44 6.21
N GLY A 234 -5.50 4.14 7.31
CA GLY A 234 -4.19 4.08 7.94
C GLY A 234 -4.03 2.87 8.86
N ILE A 235 -2.79 2.72 9.34
CA ILE A 235 -2.42 1.76 10.38
C ILE A 235 -1.66 2.46 11.47
N VAL A 236 -1.47 1.79 12.60
CA VAL A 236 -0.63 2.28 13.69
C VAL A 236 0.82 1.99 13.39
N TYR A 237 1.63 3.04 13.29
CA TYR A 237 3.10 2.96 13.22
C TYR A 237 3.76 3.35 14.54
N ASP A 238 3.05 4.07 15.38
CA ASP A 238 3.49 4.69 16.62
C ASP A 238 4.03 3.70 17.66
N PRO A 239 4.74 4.21 18.71
CA PRO A 239 5.20 3.47 19.90
C PRO A 239 4.13 2.66 20.64
N ALA A 240 2.93 2.69 20.15
CA ALA A 240 1.87 1.78 20.53
C ALA A 240 2.31 0.32 20.52
N LEU A 241 3.18 -0.04 19.59
CA LEU A 241 3.80 -1.36 19.51
C LEU A 241 4.98 -1.50 20.47
N GLU A 242 5.69 -0.41 20.82
CA GLU A 242 6.73 -0.40 21.86
C GLU A 242 6.22 -0.95 23.17
N SER A 243 4.95 -0.72 23.45
CA SER A 243 4.45 -1.09 24.76
C SER A 243 4.54 -2.60 24.96
N GLY A 244 4.50 -3.43 23.92
CA GLY A 244 4.34 -4.87 24.07
C GLY A 244 3.25 -5.21 25.07
N ARG A 245 2.56 -4.16 25.57
CA ARG A 245 1.58 -4.24 26.65
C ARG A 245 0.25 -4.64 26.05
N PRO A 246 -0.31 -5.79 26.42
CA PRO A 246 -1.68 -6.17 25.99
C PRO A 246 -2.72 -5.11 26.32
N GLN A 247 -2.39 -4.20 27.24
CA GLN A 247 -3.25 -3.12 27.72
C GLN A 247 -3.25 -1.88 26.82
N TRP A 248 -2.32 -1.75 25.84
CA TRP A 248 -2.29 -0.57 24.96
C TRP A 248 -3.64 -0.36 24.24
N TRP A 249 -4.27 -1.42 23.76
CA TRP A 249 -5.58 -1.39 23.14
C TRP A 249 -6.71 -0.86 24.02
N ARG A 250 -6.47 -0.80 25.34
CA ARG A 250 -7.39 -0.20 26.32
C ARG A 250 -7.06 1.26 26.61
N SER A 251 -5.96 1.78 26.10
CA SER A 251 -5.53 3.17 26.30
C SER A 251 -6.39 4.16 25.53
N LYS A 252 -6.33 5.44 25.94
CA LYS A 252 -7.01 6.53 25.21
C LYS A 252 -6.47 6.67 23.77
N GLN A 253 -5.18 6.39 23.55
CA GLN A 253 -4.54 6.43 22.23
C GLN A 253 -5.11 5.36 21.30
N ALA A 254 -5.39 4.15 21.80
CA ALA A 254 -6.01 3.10 21.00
C ALA A 254 -7.47 3.39 20.62
N LYS A 255 -8.20 4.11 21.47
CA LYS A 255 -9.63 4.42 21.23
C LYS A 255 -9.87 5.36 20.04
N GLY A 256 -8.85 6.06 19.58
CA GLY A 256 -8.92 6.94 18.41
C GLY A 256 -8.41 6.32 17.11
N VAL A 257 -7.98 5.05 17.13
CA VAL A 257 -7.46 4.38 15.93
C VAL A 257 -8.59 3.76 15.15
N ILE A 258 -8.64 4.06 13.85
CA ILE A 258 -9.60 3.50 12.91
C ILE A 258 -9.45 1.98 12.81
N THR A 259 -10.56 1.27 12.89
CA THR A 259 -10.67 -0.18 12.69
C THR A 259 -11.62 -0.48 11.54
N ALA A 260 -11.66 -1.70 11.03
CA ALA A 260 -12.65 -2.11 10.03
C ALA A 260 -14.09 -1.84 10.52
N ASP A 261 -14.38 -2.20 11.77
CA ASP A 261 -15.70 -2.01 12.37
C ASP A 261 -16.07 -0.53 12.57
N SER A 262 -15.12 0.31 13.05
CA SER A 262 -15.40 1.73 13.25
C SER A 262 -15.56 2.46 11.93
N TYR A 263 -14.77 2.09 10.90
CA TYR A 263 -14.89 2.59 9.53
C TYR A 263 -16.25 2.23 8.93
N ALA A 264 -16.63 0.97 8.96
CA ALA A 264 -17.91 0.51 8.45
C ALA A 264 -19.09 1.20 9.17
N ARG A 265 -19.07 1.22 10.50
CA ARG A 265 -20.10 1.86 11.33
C ARG A 265 -20.29 3.35 11.03
N ALA A 266 -19.22 4.04 10.64
CA ALA A 266 -19.26 5.46 10.28
C ALA A 266 -19.81 5.70 8.87
N LEU A 267 -19.59 4.79 7.93
CA LEU A 267 -19.91 4.99 6.51
C LEU A 267 -21.20 4.30 6.05
N LEU A 268 -21.54 3.12 6.58
CA LEU A 268 -22.71 2.36 6.17
C LEU A 268 -24.02 3.18 6.23
N PRO A 269 -24.31 3.93 7.32
CA PRO A 269 -25.54 4.73 7.37
C PRO A 269 -25.64 5.82 6.28
N LEU A 270 -24.50 6.23 5.72
CA LEU A 270 -24.45 7.22 4.65
C LEU A 270 -24.57 6.59 3.25
N LEU A 271 -24.06 5.36 3.09
CA LEU A 271 -23.92 4.71 1.77
C LEU A 271 -25.08 3.76 1.47
N GLU A 272 -25.61 3.04 2.47
CA GLU A 272 -26.75 2.12 2.28
C GLU A 272 -27.97 2.79 1.61
N PRO A 273 -28.37 4.03 1.99
CA PRO A 273 -29.52 4.68 1.36
C PRO A 273 -29.31 5.02 -0.13
N LEU A 274 -28.06 5.01 -0.63
CA LEU A 274 -27.80 5.22 -2.06
C LEU A 274 -28.23 4.03 -2.92
N GLY A 275 -28.20 2.82 -2.37
CA GLY A 275 -28.47 1.58 -3.13
C GLY A 275 -27.48 1.37 -4.29
N LEU A 276 -26.24 1.82 -4.12
CA LEU A 276 -25.11 1.62 -5.04
C LEU A 276 -24.16 0.60 -4.44
N ARG A 277 -23.49 -0.18 -5.28
CA ARG A 277 -22.34 -0.98 -4.81
C ARG A 277 -21.25 -0.07 -4.26
N MET A 278 -20.71 -0.40 -3.10
CA MET A 278 -19.54 0.28 -2.55
C MET A 278 -18.26 -0.39 -3.07
N VAL A 279 -17.35 0.39 -3.66
CA VAL A 279 -16.01 -0.08 -4.02
C VAL A 279 -15.00 0.55 -3.07
N LEU A 280 -14.06 -0.27 -2.57
CA LEU A 280 -12.96 0.17 -1.71
C LEU A 280 -11.62 -0.20 -2.34
N GLU A 281 -10.62 0.65 -2.14
CA GLU A 281 -9.28 0.48 -2.70
C GLU A 281 -8.19 0.46 -1.59
N PRO A 282 -8.34 -0.41 -0.55
CA PRO A 282 -7.39 -0.44 0.56
C PRO A 282 -6.06 -1.07 0.12
N GLY A 283 -4.95 -0.45 0.53
CA GLY A 283 -3.61 -1.02 0.37
C GLY A 283 -2.95 -1.23 1.72
N ARG A 284 -2.47 -0.14 2.32
CA ARG A 284 -1.74 -0.13 3.59
C ARG A 284 -2.46 -0.89 4.71
N PHE A 285 -3.75 -0.70 4.86
CA PHE A 285 -4.55 -1.34 5.90
C PHE A 285 -4.45 -2.87 5.84
N LEU A 286 -4.42 -3.45 4.63
CA LEU A 286 -4.42 -4.89 4.44
C LEU A 286 -3.03 -5.52 4.66
N VAL A 287 -1.94 -4.82 4.29
CA VAL A 287 -0.61 -5.45 4.24
C VAL A 287 0.41 -4.83 5.20
N GLY A 288 0.20 -3.61 5.69
CA GLY A 288 1.21 -2.87 6.44
C GLY A 288 1.74 -3.63 7.65
N ASN A 289 0.86 -4.03 8.55
CA ASN A 289 1.21 -4.75 9.77
C ASN A 289 1.47 -6.25 9.54
N ALA A 290 1.22 -6.74 8.34
CA ALA A 290 1.47 -8.14 7.98
C ALA A 290 2.94 -8.41 7.62
N GLY A 291 3.77 -7.39 7.48
CA GLY A 291 5.17 -7.55 7.07
C GLY A 291 6.17 -6.85 7.98
N VAL A 292 7.35 -7.43 8.07
CA VAL A 292 8.51 -6.89 8.77
C VAL A 292 9.76 -6.96 7.88
N LEU A 293 10.69 -6.01 8.08
CA LEU A 293 12.04 -6.09 7.52
C LEU A 293 13.00 -6.50 8.64
N ILE A 294 13.70 -7.59 8.45
CA ILE A 294 14.72 -8.07 9.38
C ILE A 294 16.09 -7.60 8.91
N THR A 295 16.90 -7.13 9.84
CA THR A 295 18.26 -6.65 9.63
C THR A 295 19.19 -7.13 10.71
N ARG A 296 20.50 -7.16 10.45
CA ARG A 296 21.53 -7.54 11.40
C ARG A 296 22.38 -6.34 11.80
N VAL A 297 22.65 -6.19 13.09
CA VAL A 297 23.59 -5.20 13.60
C VAL A 297 25.01 -5.57 13.15
N GLN A 298 25.62 -4.69 12.36
CA GLN A 298 27.00 -4.85 11.90
C GLN A 298 27.97 -4.25 12.92
N TYR A 299 27.71 -3.00 13.33
CA TYR A 299 28.56 -2.28 14.26
C TYR A 299 27.76 -1.42 15.23
N ILE A 300 28.31 -1.19 16.42
CA ILE A 300 27.87 -0.14 17.34
C ILE A 300 28.98 0.90 17.44
N LYS A 301 28.75 2.09 16.88
CA LYS A 301 29.72 3.17 16.87
C LYS A 301 29.35 4.24 17.89
N GLN A 302 30.27 4.58 18.77
CA GLN A 302 30.15 5.68 19.71
C GLN A 302 31.01 6.86 19.23
N THR A 303 30.40 8.02 19.10
CA THR A 303 31.12 9.30 18.93
C THR A 303 31.01 10.12 20.21
N ALA A 304 31.64 11.29 20.26
CA ALA A 304 31.57 12.17 21.43
C ALA A 304 30.12 12.49 21.85
N ASN A 305 29.21 12.65 20.89
CA ASN A 305 27.85 13.15 21.14
C ASN A 305 26.72 12.17 20.77
N LYS A 306 27.03 11.08 20.04
CA LYS A 306 26.01 10.18 19.50
C LYS A 306 26.46 8.73 19.51
N ARG A 307 25.47 7.86 19.64
CA ARG A 307 25.63 6.40 19.40
C ARG A 307 24.89 6.04 18.12
N PHE A 308 25.54 5.20 17.30
CA PHE A 308 24.96 4.65 16.09
C PHE A 308 24.86 3.13 16.19
N VAL A 309 23.73 2.57 15.83
CA VAL A 309 23.56 1.14 15.55
C VAL A 309 23.54 1.00 14.04
N ILE A 310 24.61 0.52 13.46
CA ILE A 310 24.78 0.37 12.01
C ILE A 310 24.31 -1.03 11.66
N VAL A 311 23.34 -1.14 10.75
CA VAL A 311 22.73 -2.38 10.32
C VAL A 311 23.01 -2.67 8.86
N ASP A 312 22.74 -3.89 8.37
CA ASP A 312 22.96 -4.26 6.98
C ASP A 312 21.81 -3.90 6.03
N ALA A 313 20.60 -3.65 6.53
CA ALA A 313 19.56 -3.01 5.74
C ALA A 313 19.84 -1.52 5.56
N ALA A 314 19.33 -0.91 4.49
CA ALA A 314 19.50 0.49 4.19
C ALA A 314 18.25 1.14 3.61
N MET A 315 18.33 2.45 3.35
CA MET A 315 17.23 3.20 2.71
C MET A 315 16.84 2.61 1.35
N ASN A 316 17.73 1.93 0.65
CA ASN A 316 17.42 1.22 -0.58
C ASN A 316 16.48 0.01 -0.36
N ASP A 317 16.46 -0.59 0.83
CA ASP A 317 15.58 -1.69 1.19
C ASP A 317 14.24 -1.17 1.73
N LEU A 318 14.25 -0.10 2.54
CA LEU A 318 13.06 0.52 3.12
C LEU A 318 13.24 2.05 3.15
N ILE A 319 12.83 2.72 2.07
CA ILE A 319 13.05 4.16 1.88
C ILE A 319 12.17 5.05 2.78
N ARG A 320 11.09 4.51 3.35
CA ARG A 320 10.06 5.30 4.01
C ARG A 320 10.56 6.22 5.14
N PRO A 321 11.47 5.80 6.03
CA PRO A 321 12.03 6.70 7.04
C PRO A 321 12.79 7.89 6.43
N ALA A 322 13.61 7.65 5.41
CA ALA A 322 14.39 8.70 4.73
C ALA A 322 13.51 9.64 3.89
N PHE A 323 12.46 9.13 3.23
CA PHE A 323 11.67 9.88 2.26
C PHE A 323 10.43 10.58 2.85
N TYR A 324 9.84 9.99 3.90
CA TYR A 324 8.60 10.48 4.54
C TYR A 324 8.75 10.78 6.02
N ASP A 325 9.95 10.69 6.60
CA ASP A 325 10.18 10.67 8.05
C ASP A 325 9.28 9.66 8.77
N ALA A 326 8.98 8.56 8.06
CA ALA A 326 8.03 7.57 8.54
C ALA A 326 8.59 6.77 9.71
N TYR A 327 7.81 6.70 10.78
CA TYR A 327 8.14 5.88 11.93
C TYR A 327 7.97 4.39 11.60
N HIS A 328 8.95 3.59 12.00
CA HIS A 328 8.86 2.13 12.13
C HIS A 328 9.35 1.74 13.51
N GLU A 329 8.60 0.88 14.20
CA GLU A 329 9.09 0.31 15.44
C GLU A 329 10.26 -0.62 15.16
N ILE A 330 11.31 -0.54 15.98
CA ILE A 330 12.51 -1.35 15.84
C ILE A 330 12.68 -2.17 17.10
N VAL A 331 12.59 -3.50 16.97
CA VAL A 331 12.65 -4.41 18.09
C VAL A 331 13.70 -5.50 17.84
N PRO A 332 14.44 -5.97 18.87
CA PRO A 332 15.35 -7.11 18.71
C PRO A 332 14.55 -8.40 18.51
N LEU A 333 15.05 -9.30 17.66
CA LEU A 333 14.43 -10.63 17.49
C LEU A 333 14.55 -11.49 18.75
N SER A 334 15.53 -11.19 19.59
CA SER A 334 15.71 -11.86 20.89
C SER A 334 15.92 -10.79 21.96
N TYR A 335 14.96 -10.66 22.85
CA TYR A 335 15.02 -9.68 23.95
C TYR A 335 16.06 -10.08 25.00
N ARG A 336 16.88 -9.11 25.42
CA ARG A 336 17.79 -9.21 26.57
C ARG A 336 17.38 -8.20 27.64
N PRO A 337 17.38 -8.59 28.92
CA PRO A 337 17.23 -7.64 30.01
C PRO A 337 18.48 -6.75 30.09
N GLY A 338 18.30 -5.51 30.53
CA GLY A 338 19.39 -4.56 30.76
C GLY A 338 18.96 -3.10 30.51
N SER A 339 19.90 -2.20 30.66
CA SER A 339 19.65 -0.77 30.53
C SER A 339 19.40 -0.38 29.08
N TRP A 340 18.29 0.31 28.83
CA TRP A 340 17.98 0.89 27.53
C TRP A 340 18.93 2.07 27.22
N PHE A 341 19.24 2.26 25.95
CA PHE A 341 20.07 3.35 25.48
C PHE A 341 19.44 4.04 24.28
N THR A 342 19.91 5.25 23.98
CA THR A 342 19.47 6.02 22.82
C THR A 342 20.53 5.96 21.73
N ALA A 343 20.10 5.68 20.47
CA ALA A 343 20.97 5.65 19.30
C ALA A 343 20.21 6.05 18.02
N ASP A 344 20.98 6.48 17.03
CA ASP A 344 20.47 6.51 15.65
C ASP A 344 20.68 5.12 15.03
N VAL A 345 19.64 4.57 14.38
CA VAL A 345 19.71 3.32 13.63
C VAL A 345 19.88 3.65 12.16
N VAL A 346 21.00 3.27 11.59
CA VAL A 346 21.45 3.70 10.26
C VAL A 346 21.89 2.51 9.41
N GLY A 347 21.75 2.65 8.09
CA GLY A 347 22.23 1.67 7.12
C GLY A 347 23.65 1.96 6.63
N PRO A 348 24.16 1.14 5.68
CA PRO A 348 25.50 1.25 5.12
C PRO A 348 25.59 2.09 3.84
N VAL A 349 24.48 2.67 3.34
CA VAL A 349 24.49 3.49 2.13
C VAL A 349 25.27 4.80 2.38
N CYS A 350 26.07 5.20 1.41
CA CYS A 350 26.95 6.37 1.51
C CYS A 350 26.17 7.67 1.35
N GLU A 351 25.18 7.88 2.22
CA GLU A 351 24.33 9.07 2.25
C GLU A 351 23.85 9.37 3.68
N SER A 352 23.85 10.65 4.07
CA SER A 352 23.40 11.11 5.39
C SER A 352 21.90 10.86 5.63
N GLY A 353 21.14 10.65 4.56
CA GLY A 353 19.72 10.28 4.58
C GLY A 353 19.46 8.80 4.91
N ASP A 354 20.49 7.96 4.97
CA ASP A 354 20.34 6.53 5.25
C ASP A 354 20.18 6.25 6.74
N TYR A 355 18.97 6.49 7.23
CA TYR A 355 18.58 6.18 8.60
C TYR A 355 17.18 5.52 8.65
N PHE A 356 17.02 4.65 9.63
CA PHE A 356 15.71 4.08 9.98
C PHE A 356 15.08 4.79 11.18
N ALA A 357 15.90 5.31 12.09
CA ALA A 357 15.45 6.08 13.24
C ALA A 357 16.56 6.98 13.75
N LYS A 358 16.17 8.16 14.24
CA LYS A 358 17.04 9.10 14.95
C LYS A 358 16.68 9.13 16.43
N GLN A 359 17.66 9.17 17.31
CA GLN A 359 17.51 9.22 18.77
C GLN A 359 16.50 8.18 19.31
N ARG A 360 16.53 6.96 18.73
CA ARG A 360 15.65 5.88 19.13
C ARG A 360 16.11 5.26 20.44
N ARG A 361 15.17 5.12 21.37
CA ARG A 361 15.40 4.35 22.58
C ARG A 361 15.31 2.87 22.28
N LEU A 362 16.39 2.13 22.53
CA LEU A 362 16.52 0.71 22.23
C LEU A 362 16.85 -0.09 23.48
N PRO A 363 16.37 -1.34 23.60
CA PRO A 363 16.88 -2.27 24.60
C PRO A 363 18.34 -2.64 24.27
N PRO A 364 19.05 -3.34 25.18
CA PRO A 364 20.42 -3.78 24.93
C PRO A 364 20.54 -4.62 23.66
N VAL A 365 21.34 -4.15 22.72
CA VAL A 365 21.75 -4.89 21.51
C VAL A 365 23.25 -4.82 21.34
N LYS A 366 23.82 -5.77 20.61
CA LYS A 366 25.24 -5.88 20.27
C LYS A 366 25.46 -6.26 18.81
N GLU A 367 26.66 -6.17 18.35
CA GLU A 367 27.08 -6.67 17.04
C GLU A 367 26.64 -8.13 16.85
N GLY A 368 26.14 -8.44 15.67
CA GLY A 368 25.59 -9.74 15.31
C GLY A 368 24.13 -9.99 15.75
N ASP A 369 23.50 -9.08 16.52
CA ASP A 369 22.10 -9.21 16.87
C ASP A 369 21.20 -8.88 15.68
N TYR A 370 20.03 -9.51 15.64
CA TYR A 370 19.00 -9.22 14.63
C TYR A 370 17.94 -8.28 15.19
N LEU A 371 17.53 -7.33 14.35
CA LEU A 371 16.44 -6.39 14.60
C LEU A 371 15.33 -6.58 13.57
N ALA A 372 14.09 -6.32 13.97
CA ALA A 372 12.95 -6.21 13.06
C ALA A 372 12.47 -4.77 13.01
N LEU A 373 12.32 -4.24 11.79
CA LEU A 373 11.58 -3.02 11.52
C LEU A 373 10.12 -3.45 11.26
N MET A 374 9.25 -3.09 12.19
CA MET A 374 7.85 -3.52 12.18
C MET A 374 7.01 -2.76 11.16
N SER A 375 5.87 -3.32 10.78
CA SER A 375 4.90 -2.67 9.87
C SER A 375 5.50 -2.29 8.51
N ALA A 376 6.41 -3.11 7.99
CA ALA A 376 7.10 -2.91 6.72
C ALA A 376 6.41 -3.57 5.51
N GLY A 377 5.21 -4.13 5.69
CA GLY A 377 4.49 -4.87 4.65
C GLY A 377 3.91 -3.99 3.54
N ALA A 378 3.71 -2.68 3.78
CA ALA A 378 3.21 -1.74 2.79
C ALA A 378 4.26 -0.71 2.41
N TYR A 379 4.45 -0.49 1.10
CA TYR A 379 5.40 0.51 0.57
C TYR A 379 6.84 0.30 1.09
N GLY A 380 7.19 -0.95 1.40
CA GLY A 380 8.54 -1.41 1.72
C GLY A 380 9.21 -1.92 0.45
N SER A 381 9.17 -3.24 0.23
CA SER A 381 9.86 -3.89 -0.90
C SER A 381 9.51 -3.35 -2.29
N VAL A 382 8.27 -2.86 -2.47
CA VAL A 382 7.83 -2.24 -3.75
C VAL A 382 8.49 -0.89 -4.06
N MET A 383 9.06 -0.23 -3.06
CA MET A 383 9.79 1.04 -3.20
C MET A 383 11.30 0.84 -3.06
N ALA A 384 11.77 -0.38 -2.92
CA ALA A 384 13.19 -0.70 -2.87
C ALA A 384 13.88 -0.40 -4.21
N SER A 385 15.18 -0.16 -4.15
CA SER A 385 16.02 0.14 -5.30
C SER A 385 17.38 -0.54 -5.19
N ASN A 386 18.13 -0.55 -6.27
CA ASN A 386 19.51 -1.04 -6.29
C ASN A 386 20.53 0.09 -6.00
N TYR A 387 20.14 1.12 -5.28
CA TYR A 387 21.04 2.22 -4.94
C TYR A 387 22.32 1.71 -4.24
N ASN A 388 23.47 2.27 -4.57
CA ASN A 388 24.82 1.78 -4.23
C ASN A 388 25.09 0.33 -4.69
N SER A 389 24.48 -0.11 -5.81
CA SER A 389 24.59 -1.48 -6.34
C SER A 389 24.27 -2.58 -5.31
N ARG A 390 23.28 -2.32 -4.46
CA ARG A 390 22.81 -3.28 -3.46
C ARG A 390 21.68 -4.12 -4.03
N ALA A 391 21.79 -5.43 -3.86
CA ALA A 391 20.78 -6.38 -4.33
C ALA A 391 19.49 -6.31 -3.51
N PHE A 392 18.35 -6.59 -4.15
CA PHE A 392 17.07 -6.73 -3.46
C PHE A 392 17.10 -7.87 -2.45
N PRO A 393 16.58 -7.67 -1.22
CA PRO A 393 16.47 -8.72 -0.22
C PRO A 393 15.44 -9.79 -0.63
N PRO A 394 15.56 -11.02 -0.13
CA PRO A 394 14.55 -12.05 -0.33
C PRO A 394 13.28 -11.72 0.45
N GLU A 395 12.16 -12.29 -0.01
CA GLU A 395 10.86 -12.15 0.64
C GLU A 395 10.33 -13.55 1.02
N ILE A 396 9.93 -13.72 2.27
CA ILE A 396 9.43 -14.99 2.84
C ILE A 396 7.97 -14.81 3.26
N MET A 397 7.12 -15.75 2.86
CA MET A 397 5.75 -15.86 3.36
C MET A 397 5.68 -16.93 4.44
N VAL A 398 5.01 -16.65 5.54
CA VAL A 398 4.77 -17.58 6.65
C VAL A 398 3.28 -17.87 6.74
N ARG A 399 2.95 -19.16 6.93
CA ARG A 399 1.60 -19.65 7.24
C ARG A 399 1.68 -20.75 8.31
N GLY A 400 1.21 -20.45 9.51
CA GLY A 400 1.27 -21.35 10.65
C GLY A 400 2.71 -21.68 11.04
N ARG A 401 3.15 -22.91 10.79
CA ARG A 401 4.52 -23.38 11.03
C ARG A 401 5.37 -23.44 9.76
N ASN A 402 4.78 -23.17 8.60
CA ASN A 402 5.44 -23.26 7.31
C ASN A 402 5.96 -21.90 6.88
N SER A 403 7.10 -21.89 6.21
CA SER A 403 7.65 -20.71 5.53
C SER A 403 8.05 -21.08 4.11
N SER A 404 7.91 -20.13 3.19
CA SER A 404 8.30 -20.31 1.79
C SER A 404 8.96 -19.05 1.27
N VAL A 405 9.99 -19.20 0.47
CA VAL A 405 10.57 -18.12 -0.31
C VAL A 405 9.54 -17.73 -1.38
N VAL A 406 9.14 -16.45 -1.39
CA VAL A 406 8.18 -15.90 -2.36
C VAL A 406 8.83 -14.85 -3.27
N ARG A 407 10.08 -14.53 -3.00
CA ARG A 407 11.04 -13.85 -3.85
C ARG A 407 12.44 -14.22 -3.41
N ASP A 408 13.25 -14.67 -4.33
CA ASP A 408 14.66 -14.98 -4.07
C ASP A 408 15.47 -13.69 -3.81
N ARG A 409 16.60 -13.80 -3.11
CA ARG A 409 17.58 -12.72 -3.07
C ARG A 409 18.11 -12.50 -4.48
N GLN A 410 18.13 -11.24 -4.91
CA GLN A 410 18.68 -10.89 -6.22
C GLN A 410 20.18 -11.26 -6.26
N PRO A 411 20.63 -12.06 -7.24
CA PRO A 411 22.05 -12.24 -7.48
C PRO A 411 22.74 -10.92 -7.83
N ILE A 412 23.95 -10.72 -7.35
CA ILE A 412 24.68 -9.46 -7.62
C ILE A 412 24.91 -9.25 -9.11
N ASP A 413 25.19 -10.31 -9.84
CA ASP A 413 25.47 -10.23 -11.28
C ASP A 413 24.24 -9.81 -12.12
N GLU A 414 23.02 -9.95 -11.59
CA GLU A 414 21.80 -9.45 -12.23
C GLU A 414 21.72 -7.92 -12.25
N LEU A 415 22.50 -7.22 -11.43
CA LEU A 415 22.48 -5.76 -11.35
C LEU A 415 22.87 -5.11 -12.69
N TRP A 416 23.73 -5.76 -13.46
CA TRP A 416 24.23 -5.24 -14.73
C TRP A 416 23.98 -6.17 -15.93
N GLN A 417 23.14 -7.21 -15.78
CA GLN A 417 22.87 -8.18 -16.87
C GLN A 417 22.31 -7.57 -18.17
N HIS A 418 21.76 -6.36 -18.09
CA HIS A 418 21.23 -5.62 -19.23
C HIS A 418 22.10 -4.41 -19.62
N GLU A 419 23.30 -4.27 -19.04
CA GLU A 419 24.25 -3.22 -19.39
C GLU A 419 25.24 -3.72 -20.42
N HIS A 420 25.62 -2.86 -21.35
CA HIS A 420 26.57 -3.17 -22.42
C HIS A 420 27.62 -2.07 -22.50
N MET A 421 28.88 -2.45 -22.79
CA MET A 421 29.92 -1.49 -23.18
C MET A 421 29.52 -0.82 -24.48
N ALA A 422 29.81 0.46 -24.65
CA ALA A 422 29.64 1.13 -25.90
C ALA A 422 30.60 0.51 -26.97
N ALA A 423 30.17 0.47 -28.23
CA ALA A 423 30.93 -0.21 -29.28
C ALA A 423 32.40 0.30 -29.39
N TRP A 424 32.60 1.57 -29.13
CA TRP A 424 33.93 2.22 -29.15
C TRP A 424 34.77 2.02 -27.88
N GLN A 425 34.28 1.30 -26.86
CA GLN A 425 35.01 0.98 -25.62
C GLN A 425 35.63 -0.43 -25.66
N ASN A 426 35.40 -1.18 -26.72
CA ASN A 426 35.91 -2.54 -26.89
C ASN A 426 37.20 -2.59 -27.77
N ASP A 427 37.70 -1.41 -28.17
CA ASP A 427 38.98 -1.24 -28.86
C ASP A 427 40.06 -0.91 -27.80
#